data_47aa4c608a0d9328666f0cac92028970
#
_entry.id   47aa4c608a0d9328666f0cac92028970
#
_cell.length_a   1.000
_cell.length_b   1.000
_cell.length_c   1.000
_cell.angle_alpha   90.00
_cell.angle_beta   90.00
_cell.angle_gamma   90.00
#
_symmetry.space_group_name_H-M   'P 1'
#
loop_
_entity.id
_entity.type
_entity.pdbx_description
1 polymer ?
#
loop_
_entity_poly.entity_id
_entity_poly.type
_entity_poly.pdbx_seq_one_letter_code
_entity_poly.pdbx_strand_id
1 'polypeptide(L)'
;KNVLSRASKYKKKKGIVTLKSYGEILGCSREYLAKHLESKFDENMNWSNYGSYWEVDHEIELFRCHDVQDFELINHFTNLRPLEKNKNRMRNYE
;
A
#
# COMPACT_ATOMS: atom_id res chain seq x y z
N LYS A 1 9.06 1.81 -8.46
CA LYS A 1 8.77 0.66 -7.61
C LYS A 1 7.27 0.48 -7.47
N ASN A 2 6.86 -0.77 -7.43
CA ASN A 2 5.46 -1.13 -7.33
C ASN A 2 5.02 -1.14 -5.86
N VAL A 3 3.91 -0.52 -5.55
CA VAL A 3 3.31 -0.54 -4.21
C VAL A 3 3.05 -1.97 -3.74
N LEU A 4 2.78 -2.88 -4.66
CA LEU A 4 2.48 -4.27 -4.35
C LEU A 4 3.72 -5.14 -4.09
N SER A 5 4.94 -4.63 -4.28
CA SER A 5 6.15 -5.41 -4.03
C SER A 5 6.30 -5.79 -2.56
N ARG A 6 5.92 -4.89 -1.65
CA ARG A 6 5.91 -5.16 -0.21
C ARG A 6 4.89 -6.24 0.14
N ALA A 7 3.70 -6.14 -0.44
CA ALA A 7 2.63 -7.12 -0.24
C ALA A 7 3.04 -8.50 -0.77
N SER A 8 3.70 -8.54 -1.92
CA SER A 8 4.19 -9.78 -2.52
C SER A 8 5.18 -10.51 -1.60
N LYS A 9 6.12 -9.77 -1.02
CA LYS A 9 7.09 -10.31 -0.07
C LYS A 9 6.39 -10.85 1.18
N TYR A 10 5.44 -10.12 1.69
CA TYR A 10 4.68 -10.51 2.87
C TYR A 10 3.88 -11.79 2.61
N LYS A 11 3.21 -11.85 1.46
CA LYS A 11 2.45 -13.02 1.04
C LYS A 11 3.33 -14.28 1.02
N LYS A 12 4.52 -14.16 0.45
CA LYS A 12 5.48 -15.26 0.37
C LYS A 12 5.92 -15.72 1.75
N LYS A 13 6.25 -14.77 2.62
CA LYS A 13 6.71 -15.04 3.98
C LYS A 13 5.66 -15.77 4.81
N LYS A 14 4.39 -15.41 4.64
CA LYS A 14 3.28 -15.98 5.41
C LYS A 14 2.68 -17.23 4.75
N GLY A 15 3.11 -17.58 3.55
CA GLY A 15 2.55 -18.72 2.82
C GLY A 15 1.13 -18.50 2.34
N ILE A 16 0.72 -17.26 2.15
CA ILE A 16 -0.63 -16.92 1.69
C ILE A 16 -0.72 -17.17 0.18
N VAL A 17 -1.74 -17.93 -0.23
CA VAL A 17 -2.02 -18.21 -1.65
C VAL A 17 -3.32 -17.53 -2.04
N THR A 18 -3.26 -16.70 -3.10
CA THR A 18 -4.44 -15.99 -3.62
C THR A 18 -4.78 -16.49 -5.00
N LEU A 19 -6.05 -16.55 -5.33
CA LEU A 19 -6.53 -16.88 -6.68
C LEU A 19 -6.68 -15.63 -7.54
N LYS A 20 -6.70 -14.46 -6.93
CA LYS A 20 -6.84 -13.18 -7.61
C LYS A 20 -5.47 -12.59 -7.93
N SER A 21 -5.38 -11.88 -9.06
CA SER A 21 -4.19 -11.11 -9.41
C SER A 21 -4.10 -9.88 -8.48
N TYR A 22 -2.92 -9.28 -8.40
CA TYR A 22 -2.74 -8.06 -7.60
C TYR A 22 -3.61 -6.91 -8.10
N GLY A 23 -3.84 -6.82 -9.42
CA GLY A 23 -4.74 -5.82 -9.97
C GLY A 23 -6.17 -5.99 -9.49
N GLU A 24 -6.65 -7.23 -9.42
CA GLU A 24 -7.97 -7.54 -8.89
C GLU A 24 -8.07 -7.21 -7.40
N ILE A 25 -7.03 -7.53 -6.63
CA ILE A 25 -6.98 -7.25 -5.19
C ILE A 25 -6.95 -5.74 -4.95
N LEU A 26 -6.17 -5.01 -5.75
CA LEU A 26 -6.11 -3.54 -5.67
C LEU A 26 -7.47 -2.90 -5.92
N GLY A 27 -8.28 -3.48 -6.82
CA GLY A 27 -9.65 -3.06 -7.07
C GLY A 27 -9.80 -1.82 -7.95
N CYS A 28 -8.72 -1.36 -8.59
CA CYS A 28 -8.78 -0.21 -9.47
C CYS A 28 -7.60 -0.23 -10.45
N SER A 29 -7.67 0.64 -11.47
CA SER A 29 -6.57 0.83 -12.41
C SER A 29 -5.43 1.63 -11.76
N ARG A 30 -4.25 1.60 -12.39
CA ARG A 30 -3.12 2.41 -11.95
C ARG A 30 -3.44 3.90 -12.01
N GLU A 31 -4.16 4.31 -13.04
CA GLU A 31 -4.56 5.70 -13.23
C GLU A 31 -5.51 6.15 -12.10
N TYR A 32 -6.44 5.29 -11.75
CA TYR A 32 -7.35 5.58 -10.64
C TYR A 32 -6.61 5.64 -9.31
N LEU A 33 -5.69 4.72 -9.09
CA LEU A 33 -4.86 4.72 -7.88
C LEU A 33 -4.06 6.02 -7.76
N ALA A 34 -3.48 6.48 -8.87
CA ALA A 34 -2.73 7.74 -8.88
C ALA A 34 -3.62 8.91 -8.44
N LYS A 35 -4.83 8.99 -8.96
CA LYS A 35 -5.79 10.03 -8.58
C LYS A 35 -6.20 9.91 -7.10
N HIS A 36 -6.41 8.70 -6.63
CA HIS A 36 -6.74 8.44 -5.24
C HIS A 36 -5.64 8.95 -4.32
N LEU A 37 -4.39 8.64 -4.63
CA LEU A 37 -3.25 9.10 -3.84
C LEU A 37 -3.09 10.63 -3.92
N GLU A 38 -3.22 11.21 -5.12
CA GLU A 38 -3.13 12.66 -5.29
C GLU A 38 -4.19 13.40 -4.46
N SER A 39 -5.39 12.84 -4.36
CA SER A 39 -6.47 13.45 -3.58
C SER A 39 -6.12 13.55 -2.09
N LYS A 40 -5.14 12.79 -1.65
CA LYS A 40 -4.68 12.74 -0.26
C LYS A 40 -3.32 13.40 -0.05
N PHE A 41 -2.74 13.99 -1.09
CA PHE A 41 -1.45 14.69 -0.98
C PHE A 41 -1.57 15.89 -0.05
N ASP A 42 -0.58 16.07 0.81
CA ASP A 42 -0.42 17.32 1.54
C ASP A 42 0.33 18.34 0.65
N GLU A 43 0.58 19.53 1.17
CA GLU A 43 1.20 20.62 0.41
C GLU A 43 2.63 20.32 -0.07
N ASN A 44 3.28 19.34 0.53
CA ASN A 44 4.68 19.01 0.23
C ASN A 44 4.83 17.79 -0.66
N MET A 45 3.75 17.07 -0.93
CA MET A 45 3.78 15.85 -1.73
C MET A 45 3.55 16.11 -3.21
N ASN A 46 4.33 15.45 -4.06
CA ASN A 46 4.14 15.42 -5.50
C ASN A 46 4.78 14.15 -6.06
N TRP A 47 4.59 13.88 -7.35
CA TRP A 47 5.13 12.65 -7.94
C TRP A 47 6.64 12.66 -8.07
N SER A 48 7.26 13.83 -8.13
CA SER A 48 8.73 13.91 -8.25
C SER A 48 9.44 13.55 -6.96
N ASN A 49 8.77 13.65 -5.81
CA ASN A 49 9.38 13.26 -4.52
C ASN A 49 8.83 11.95 -3.94
N TYR A 50 8.13 11.17 -4.77
CA TYR A 50 7.72 9.82 -4.39
C TYR A 50 8.97 8.95 -4.15
N GLY A 51 8.99 8.27 -3.02
CA GLY A 51 10.12 7.42 -2.62
C GLY A 51 11.18 8.14 -1.80
N SER A 52 11.33 9.45 -1.97
CA SER A 52 12.29 10.24 -1.18
C SER A 52 11.62 10.95 -0.01
N TYR A 53 10.46 11.59 -0.24
CA TYR A 53 9.75 12.32 0.80
C TYR A 53 8.56 11.53 1.33
N TRP A 54 7.81 10.89 0.47
CA TRP A 54 6.62 10.12 0.83
C TRP A 54 6.60 8.77 0.13
N GLU A 55 5.83 7.86 0.66
CA GLU A 55 5.62 6.55 0.05
C GLU A 55 4.18 6.10 0.29
N VAL A 56 3.75 5.06 -0.41
CA VAL A 56 2.42 4.49 -0.22
C VAL A 56 2.41 3.66 1.05
N ASP A 57 1.44 3.93 1.91
CA ASP A 57 1.28 3.27 3.20
C ASP A 57 -0.06 2.53 3.26
N HIS A 58 -0.09 1.45 4.00
CA HIS A 58 -1.31 0.73 4.33
C HIS A 58 -1.86 1.27 5.64
N GLU A 59 -3.06 1.86 5.63
CA GLU A 59 -3.67 2.39 6.87
C GLU A 59 -3.83 1.31 7.91
N ILE A 60 -4.38 0.15 7.51
CA ILE A 60 -4.35 -1.05 8.34
C ILE A 60 -3.08 -1.79 7.92
N GLU A 61 -2.19 -2.01 8.89
CA GLU A 61 -0.84 -2.50 8.62
C GLU A 61 -0.84 -3.94 8.08
N LEU A 62 0.11 -4.22 7.19
CA LEU A 62 0.29 -5.55 6.60
C LEU A 62 0.46 -6.65 7.66
N PHE A 63 1.11 -6.35 8.78
CA PHE A 63 1.34 -7.36 9.79
C PHE A 63 0.05 -7.88 10.44
N ARG A 64 -1.06 -7.18 10.27
CA ARG A 64 -2.37 -7.62 10.76
C ARG A 64 -3.05 -8.62 9.83
N CYS A 65 -2.41 -8.92 8.71
CA CYS A 65 -2.91 -9.90 7.75
C CYS A 65 -2.65 -11.32 8.27
N HIS A 66 -3.69 -12.12 8.43
CA HIS A 66 -3.58 -13.50 8.90
C HIS A 66 -4.03 -14.53 7.86
N ASP A 67 -4.84 -14.13 6.91
CA ASP A 67 -5.39 -15.04 5.89
C ASP A 67 -5.56 -14.31 4.56
N VAL A 68 -6.10 -15.04 3.57
CA VAL A 68 -6.34 -14.52 2.23
C VAL A 68 -7.34 -13.36 2.23
N GLN A 69 -8.38 -13.42 3.05
CA GLN A 69 -9.38 -12.35 3.13
C GLN A 69 -8.77 -11.06 3.65
N ASP A 70 -7.99 -11.16 4.73
CA ASP A 70 -7.27 -10.02 5.27
C ASP A 70 -6.33 -9.43 4.24
N PHE A 71 -5.60 -10.29 3.51
CA PHE A 71 -4.66 -9.85 2.48
C PHE A 71 -5.36 -9.04 1.39
N GLU A 72 -6.52 -9.50 0.93
CA GLU A 72 -7.30 -8.79 -0.09
C GLU A 72 -7.83 -7.45 0.42
N LEU A 73 -8.32 -7.40 1.64
CA LEU A 73 -8.85 -6.17 2.22
C LEU A 73 -7.74 -5.14 2.49
N ILE A 74 -6.63 -5.58 3.05
CA ILE A 74 -5.54 -4.70 3.43
C ILE A 74 -4.84 -4.11 2.20
N ASN A 75 -4.81 -4.85 1.09
CA ASN A 75 -4.18 -4.39 -0.15
C ASN A 75 -5.14 -3.73 -1.13
N HIS A 76 -6.40 -3.56 -0.77
CA HIS A 76 -7.34 -2.81 -1.59
C HIS A 76 -6.97 -1.32 -1.57
N PHE A 77 -7.23 -0.61 -2.69
CA PHE A 77 -6.82 0.79 -2.82
C PHE A 77 -7.38 1.70 -1.72
N THR A 78 -8.57 1.35 -1.19
CA THR A 78 -9.21 2.13 -0.13
C THR A 78 -8.39 2.13 1.17
N ASN A 79 -7.49 1.17 1.33
CA ASN A 79 -6.59 1.09 2.49
C ASN A 79 -5.23 1.72 2.21
N LEU A 80 -5.02 2.29 1.04
CA LEU A 80 -3.74 2.87 0.64
C LEU A 80 -3.80 4.38 0.74
N ARG A 81 -2.70 4.98 1.19
CA ARG A 81 -2.57 6.43 1.32
C ARG A 81 -1.12 6.85 1.13
N PRO A 82 -0.87 8.10 0.71
CA PRO A 82 0.48 8.63 0.77
C PRO A 82 0.82 9.00 2.21
N LEU A 83 2.03 8.70 2.64
CA LEU A 83 2.48 9.04 3.98
C LEU A 83 3.93 9.48 3.92
N GLU A 84 4.26 10.57 4.63
CA GLU A 84 5.63 11.05 4.76
C GLU A 84 6.51 9.92 5.27
N LYS A 85 7.66 9.77 4.64
CA LYS A 85 8.56 8.64 4.88
C LYS A 85 8.99 8.52 6.34
N ASN A 86 9.28 9.64 6.99
CA ASN A 86 9.68 9.64 8.40
C ASN A 86 8.54 9.18 9.32
N LYS A 87 7.32 9.63 9.05
CA LYS A 87 6.13 9.20 9.81
C LYS A 87 5.88 7.72 9.64
N ASN A 88 6.03 7.21 8.42
CA ASN A 88 5.83 5.80 8.12
C ASN A 88 6.83 4.92 8.87
N ARG A 89 8.09 5.35 8.91
CA ARG A 89 9.14 4.62 9.65
C ARG A 89 8.87 4.61 11.15
N MET A 90 8.48 5.73 11.72
CA MET A 90 8.15 5.83 13.13
C MET A 90 7.00 4.89 13.49
N ARG A 91 6.00 4.84 12.63
CA ARG A 91 4.86 3.96 12.81
C ARG A 91 5.26 2.48 12.85
N ASN A 92 6.25 2.09 12.05
CA ASN A 92 6.69 0.70 11.95
C ASN A 92 7.42 0.19 13.19
N TYR A 93 7.79 1.07 14.09
CA TYR A 93 8.45 0.72 15.36
C TYR A 93 7.49 0.64 16.54
N GLU A 94 6.25 0.96 16.32
CA GLU A 94 5.20 0.83 17.34
C GLU A 94 4.57 -0.59 17.32
#